data_cb4e85805a24debbd4b48a7f0e3656b6
#
_entry.id   cb4e85805a24debbd4b48a7f0e3656b6
#
_cell.length_a   1.000
_cell.length_b   1.000
_cell.length_c   1.000
_cell.angle_alpha   90.00
_cell.angle_beta   90.00
_cell.angle_gamma   90.00
#
_symmetry.space_group_name_H-M   'P 1'
#
loop_
_entity.id
_entity.type
_entity.pdbx_description
1 polymer ?
#
loop_
_entity_poly.entity_id
_entity_poly.type
_entity_poly.pdbx_seq_one_letter_code
_entity_poly.pdbx_strand_id
1 'polypeptide(L)'
;MIHGLCVDHRLLLGLDPVLAARGTWRRIYLDLPGMGRSVAGPQIRSSDAVAEAVVDFVRENLGGQHFAVLGNSFGGMLARHLVAEFGHRVMGLGLLCPVVVAEKSRRTLPPRRILHADPHLLASLDPADATDYAELAVIQSRGNWERFRDCALPGLRAFDRRAVGRIAGNYPLAVEPEDRVSSFGGPVLLIAGRQDHVVGFEDQLALAGRYGNCTVSVLEEAGHNAHLDQPGQTGALLDGWLADMEDIRRPGAAGAHRAP
;
A
#
# COMPACT_ATOMS: atom_id res chain seq x y z
N MET A 1 1.23 -0.68 8.86
CA MET A 1 1.52 0.00 7.57
C MET A 1 2.61 -0.79 6.87
N ILE A 2 2.38 -1.21 5.62
CA ILE A 2 3.28 -2.08 4.84
C ILE A 2 3.57 -1.38 3.51
N HIS A 3 4.83 -1.04 3.27
CA HIS A 3 5.29 -0.33 2.07
C HIS A 3 5.44 -1.25 0.84
N GLY A 4 5.68 -0.65 -0.33
CA GLY A 4 5.93 -1.34 -1.59
C GLY A 4 7.31 -1.98 -1.70
N LEU A 5 7.58 -2.68 -2.80
CA LEU A 5 8.89 -3.26 -3.10
C LEU A 5 9.90 -2.15 -3.42
N CYS A 6 11.17 -2.33 -3.04
CA CYS A 6 12.30 -1.39 -3.26
C CYS A 6 12.24 -0.06 -2.49
N VAL A 7 11.25 0.15 -1.64
CA VAL A 7 11.13 1.33 -0.77
C VAL A 7 11.14 0.89 0.70
N ASP A 8 10.87 1.78 1.63
CA ASP A 8 10.82 1.46 3.05
C ASP A 8 9.65 2.19 3.75
N HIS A 9 9.57 2.06 5.09
CA HIS A 9 8.51 2.64 5.90
C HIS A 9 8.28 4.13 5.65
N ARG A 10 9.30 4.88 5.24
CA ARG A 10 9.22 6.33 4.97
C ARG A 10 8.21 6.66 3.89
N LEU A 11 8.00 5.74 2.93
CA LEU A 11 7.00 5.94 1.87
C LEU A 11 5.62 6.31 2.42
N LEU A 12 5.23 5.72 3.56
CA LEU A 12 3.91 5.89 4.14
C LEU A 12 3.86 6.90 5.30
N LEU A 13 5.00 7.48 5.70
CA LEU A 13 5.04 8.48 6.79
C LEU A 13 4.29 9.76 6.44
N GLY A 14 4.14 10.10 5.17
CA GLY A 14 3.31 11.22 4.75
C GLY A 14 1.82 11.09 5.13
N LEU A 15 1.36 9.87 5.45
CA LEU A 15 0.01 9.59 5.93
C LEU A 15 -0.13 9.70 7.46
N ASP A 16 0.99 9.75 8.20
CA ASP A 16 0.99 9.76 9.67
C ASP A 16 0.20 10.91 10.28
N PRO A 17 0.21 12.14 9.75
CA PRO A 17 -0.59 13.23 10.31
C PRO A 17 -2.09 12.93 10.40
N VAL A 18 -2.66 12.24 9.38
CA VAL A 18 -4.07 11.84 9.35
C VAL A 18 -4.35 10.79 10.44
N LEU A 19 -3.46 9.78 10.55
CA LEU A 19 -3.58 8.75 11.57
C LEU A 19 -3.40 9.32 12.99
N ALA A 20 -2.47 10.25 13.16
CA ALA A 20 -2.17 10.89 14.44
C ALA A 20 -3.35 11.76 14.93
N ALA A 21 -4.04 12.43 14.02
CA ALA A 21 -5.20 13.28 14.33
C ALA A 21 -6.35 12.51 15.01
N ARG A 22 -6.45 11.19 14.74
CA ARG A 22 -7.43 10.31 15.40
C ARG A 22 -7.07 9.90 16.83
N GLY A 23 -5.80 10.06 17.26
CA GLY A 23 -5.34 9.94 18.65
C GLY A 23 -5.38 8.54 19.29
N THR A 24 -6.15 7.60 18.76
CA THR A 24 -6.45 6.30 19.40
C THR A 24 -5.65 5.13 18.83
N TRP A 25 -4.89 5.34 17.75
CA TRP A 25 -4.20 4.28 17.04
C TRP A 25 -2.71 4.21 17.43
N ARG A 26 -2.26 3.03 17.89
CA ARG A 26 -0.84 2.68 17.87
C ARG A 26 -0.44 2.46 16.40
N ARG A 27 0.50 3.24 15.89
CA ARG A 27 0.93 3.19 14.50
C ARG A 27 2.24 2.43 14.39
N ILE A 28 2.28 1.42 13.51
CA ILE A 28 3.44 0.57 13.27
C ILE A 28 3.76 0.64 11.77
N TYR A 29 4.95 1.08 11.45
CA TYR A 29 5.47 1.15 10.10
C TYR A 29 6.58 0.11 9.95
N LEU A 30 6.36 -0.91 9.12
CA LEU A 30 7.30 -1.99 8.93
C LEU A 30 8.34 -1.61 7.87
N ASP A 31 9.56 -2.10 8.06
CA ASP A 31 10.51 -2.30 6.96
C ASP A 31 10.47 -3.78 6.58
N LEU A 32 10.14 -4.08 5.33
CA LEU A 32 10.12 -5.45 4.84
C LEU A 32 11.54 -6.04 4.73
N PRO A 33 11.71 -7.36 4.83
CA PRO A 33 13.02 -7.98 4.72
C PRO A 33 13.82 -7.54 3.48
N GLY A 34 15.04 -7.08 3.67
CA GLY A 34 15.91 -6.54 2.62
C GLY A 34 15.63 -5.10 2.23
N MET A 35 14.75 -4.40 2.95
CA MET A 35 14.36 -3.01 2.69
C MET A 35 14.46 -2.19 3.97
N GLY A 36 14.78 -0.90 3.85
CA GLY A 36 14.98 -0.01 4.99
C GLY A 36 16.03 -0.52 5.96
N ARG A 37 15.65 -0.74 7.22
CA ARG A 37 16.52 -1.23 8.30
C ARG A 37 16.45 -2.76 8.49
N SER A 38 15.53 -3.43 7.80
CA SER A 38 15.33 -4.87 7.96
C SER A 38 16.28 -5.68 7.07
N VAL A 39 17.10 -6.51 7.70
CA VAL A 39 18.00 -7.42 6.99
C VAL A 39 17.22 -8.61 6.46
N ALA A 40 17.53 -9.06 5.24
CA ALA A 40 16.99 -10.29 4.68
C ALA A 40 17.99 -11.44 4.81
N GLY A 41 17.66 -12.44 5.59
CA GLY A 41 18.39 -13.70 5.61
C GLY A 41 18.25 -14.48 4.28
N PRO A 42 19.06 -15.54 4.08
CA PRO A 42 19.05 -16.34 2.85
C PRO A 42 17.73 -17.08 2.60
N GLN A 43 16.89 -17.25 3.62
CA GLN A 43 15.56 -17.87 3.52
C GLN A 43 14.55 -16.96 2.81
N ILE A 44 14.76 -15.64 2.79
CA ILE A 44 13.87 -14.71 2.11
C ILE A 44 14.16 -14.76 0.60
N ARG A 45 13.37 -15.58 -0.11
CA ARG A 45 13.56 -15.87 -1.54
C ARG A 45 12.32 -15.67 -2.40
N SER A 46 11.17 -15.40 -1.80
CA SER A 46 9.88 -15.25 -2.49
C SER A 46 8.98 -14.29 -1.74
N SER A 47 7.88 -13.90 -2.36
CA SER A 47 6.82 -13.13 -1.70
C SER A 47 6.18 -13.91 -0.55
N ASP A 48 6.04 -15.24 -0.67
CA ASP A 48 5.54 -16.07 0.44
C ASP A 48 6.44 -15.98 1.66
N ALA A 49 7.78 -16.05 1.47
CA ALA A 49 8.72 -15.92 2.58
C ALA A 49 8.66 -14.53 3.25
N VAL A 50 8.38 -13.48 2.49
CA VAL A 50 8.14 -12.13 3.06
C VAL A 50 6.80 -12.11 3.79
N ALA A 51 5.75 -12.70 3.21
CA ALA A 51 4.43 -12.78 3.83
C ALA A 51 4.48 -13.50 5.19
N GLU A 52 5.17 -14.66 5.26
CA GLU A 52 5.39 -15.38 6.52
C GLU A 52 6.15 -14.53 7.55
N ALA A 53 7.21 -13.82 7.14
CA ALA A 53 7.93 -12.93 8.05
C ALA A 53 7.04 -11.81 8.62
N VAL A 54 6.11 -11.29 7.83
CA VAL A 54 5.13 -10.28 8.29
C VAL A 54 4.08 -10.92 9.21
N VAL A 55 3.63 -12.14 8.91
CA VAL A 55 2.72 -12.93 9.77
C VAL A 55 3.36 -13.17 11.12
N ASP A 56 4.62 -13.62 11.16
CA ASP A 56 5.35 -13.87 12.41
C ASP A 56 5.52 -12.56 13.21
N PHE A 57 5.86 -11.46 12.54
CA PHE A 57 5.89 -10.15 13.20
C PHE A 57 4.56 -9.80 13.88
N VAL A 58 3.43 -10.02 13.20
CA VAL A 58 2.09 -9.76 13.75
C VAL A 58 1.80 -10.68 14.94
N ARG A 59 2.14 -11.96 14.85
CA ARG A 59 1.97 -12.93 15.94
C ARG A 59 2.75 -12.54 17.19
N GLU A 60 4.00 -12.18 17.02
CA GLU A 60 4.93 -11.83 18.10
C GLU A 60 4.60 -10.50 18.76
N ASN A 61 4.25 -9.47 17.96
CA ASN A 61 4.15 -8.10 18.45
C ASN A 61 2.73 -7.63 18.76
N LEU A 62 1.72 -8.26 18.18
CA LEU A 62 0.31 -7.92 18.41
C LEU A 62 -0.44 -8.99 19.21
N GLY A 63 0.12 -10.20 19.35
CA GLY A 63 -0.51 -11.29 20.09
C GLY A 63 -1.95 -11.51 19.62
N GLY A 64 -2.92 -11.44 20.54
CA GLY A 64 -4.35 -11.56 20.28
C GLY A 64 -5.07 -10.24 19.91
N GLN A 65 -4.37 -9.12 19.81
CA GLN A 65 -4.99 -7.83 19.57
C GLN A 65 -5.61 -7.72 18.16
N HIS A 66 -6.70 -6.96 18.06
CA HIS A 66 -7.25 -6.57 16.77
C HIS A 66 -6.40 -5.43 16.17
N PHE A 67 -6.28 -5.41 14.85
CA PHE A 67 -5.49 -4.42 14.13
C PHE A 67 -6.12 -4.07 12.79
N ALA A 68 -5.84 -2.89 12.29
CA ALA A 68 -6.07 -2.52 10.89
C ALA A 68 -4.76 -2.63 10.12
N VAL A 69 -4.82 -2.94 8.84
CA VAL A 69 -3.66 -3.00 7.97
C VAL A 69 -3.86 -2.11 6.75
N LEU A 70 -2.84 -1.30 6.44
CA LEU A 70 -2.77 -0.55 5.19
C LEU A 70 -1.50 -0.96 4.45
N GLY A 71 -1.64 -1.33 3.17
CA GLY A 71 -0.54 -1.74 2.33
C GLY A 71 -0.49 -0.97 1.01
N ASN A 72 0.72 -0.55 0.61
CA ASN A 72 0.97 0.05 -0.70
C ASN A 72 1.62 -0.97 -1.63
N SER A 73 1.15 -1.06 -2.87
CA SER A 73 1.79 -1.86 -3.92
C SER A 73 2.01 -3.33 -3.49
N PHE A 74 3.24 -3.80 -3.40
CA PHE A 74 3.61 -5.09 -2.83
C PHE A 74 3.09 -5.27 -1.40
N GLY A 75 3.16 -4.23 -0.58
CA GLY A 75 2.57 -4.22 0.76
C GLY A 75 1.05 -4.40 0.74
N GLY A 76 0.35 -3.99 -0.32
CA GLY A 76 -1.07 -4.26 -0.53
C GLY A 76 -1.37 -5.74 -0.76
N MET A 77 -0.51 -6.45 -1.50
CA MET A 77 -0.60 -7.92 -1.64
C MET A 77 -0.38 -8.62 -0.30
N LEU A 78 0.59 -8.16 0.51
CA LEU A 78 0.85 -8.69 1.85
C LEU A 78 -0.28 -8.35 2.83
N ALA A 79 -0.89 -7.18 2.73
CA ALA A 79 -2.03 -6.79 3.57
C ALA A 79 -3.25 -7.69 3.33
N ARG A 80 -3.53 -8.04 2.07
CA ARG A 80 -4.55 -9.03 1.70
C ARG A 80 -4.24 -10.42 2.29
N HIS A 81 -2.97 -10.82 2.26
CA HIS A 81 -2.50 -12.07 2.87
C HIS A 81 -2.73 -12.07 4.40
N LEU A 82 -2.50 -10.95 5.09
CA LEU A 82 -2.80 -10.83 6.52
C LEU A 82 -4.30 -10.96 6.82
N VAL A 83 -5.18 -10.46 5.94
CA VAL A 83 -6.63 -10.69 6.07
C VAL A 83 -6.95 -12.17 5.97
N ALA A 84 -6.33 -12.89 5.02
CA ALA A 84 -6.52 -14.33 4.88
C ALA A 84 -6.02 -15.12 6.09
N GLU A 85 -4.96 -14.67 6.73
CA GLU A 85 -4.33 -15.37 7.86
C GLU A 85 -5.02 -15.07 9.19
N PHE A 86 -5.41 -13.82 9.44
CA PHE A 86 -5.90 -13.37 10.75
C PHE A 86 -7.42 -13.16 10.81
N GLY A 87 -8.11 -13.15 9.68
CA GLY A 87 -9.57 -13.12 9.61
C GLY A 87 -10.18 -11.96 10.40
N HIS A 88 -11.05 -12.30 11.35
CA HIS A 88 -11.79 -11.33 12.20
C HIS A 88 -10.90 -10.44 13.08
N ARG A 89 -9.63 -10.78 13.26
CA ARG A 89 -8.70 -9.91 13.99
C ARG A 89 -8.31 -8.66 13.20
N VAL A 90 -8.42 -8.72 11.86
CA VAL A 90 -8.22 -7.55 10.99
C VAL A 90 -9.50 -6.72 11.00
N MET A 91 -9.41 -5.51 11.53
CA MET A 91 -10.56 -4.61 11.68
C MET A 91 -10.88 -3.84 10.41
N GLY A 92 -9.89 -3.59 9.57
CA GLY A 92 -10.02 -2.90 8.30
C GLY A 92 -8.80 -3.12 7.42
N LEU A 93 -9.04 -3.10 6.12
CA LEU A 93 -8.04 -3.28 5.07
C LEU A 93 -7.94 -2.02 4.21
N GLY A 94 -6.78 -1.35 4.27
CA GLY A 94 -6.43 -0.24 3.39
C GLY A 94 -5.50 -0.71 2.26
N LEU A 95 -5.86 -0.43 1.03
CA LEU A 95 -5.12 -0.81 -0.18
C LEU A 95 -4.79 0.45 -0.98
N LEU A 96 -3.51 0.76 -1.09
CA LEU A 96 -3.01 1.93 -1.80
C LEU A 96 -2.23 1.48 -3.02
N CYS A 97 -2.81 1.62 -4.21
CA CYS A 97 -2.25 1.11 -5.47
C CYS A 97 -1.72 -0.34 -5.32
N PRO A 98 -2.53 -1.29 -4.81
CA PRO A 98 -2.04 -2.62 -4.47
C PRO A 98 -1.62 -3.41 -5.71
N VAL A 99 -0.63 -4.29 -5.56
CA VAL A 99 -0.41 -5.38 -6.52
C VAL A 99 -1.56 -6.36 -6.43
N VAL A 100 -2.35 -6.47 -7.49
CA VAL A 100 -3.42 -7.46 -7.65
C VAL A 100 -2.96 -8.59 -8.54
N VAL A 101 -2.45 -8.25 -9.71
CA VAL A 101 -1.87 -9.22 -10.64
C VAL A 101 -0.34 -9.22 -10.45
N ALA A 102 0.19 -10.30 -9.90
CA ALA A 102 1.62 -10.40 -9.59
C ALA A 102 2.48 -10.41 -10.86
N GLU A 103 2.07 -11.15 -11.89
CA GLU A 103 2.78 -11.26 -13.17
C GLU A 103 2.62 -10.00 -14.01
N LYS A 104 3.71 -9.25 -14.23
CA LYS A 104 3.70 -7.97 -14.98
C LYS A 104 3.06 -8.08 -16.37
N SER A 105 3.31 -9.17 -17.08
CA SER A 105 2.79 -9.38 -18.44
C SER A 105 1.28 -9.59 -18.52
N ARG A 106 0.63 -9.84 -17.38
CA ARG A 106 -0.82 -10.06 -17.27
C ARG A 106 -1.57 -8.85 -16.73
N ARG A 107 -0.87 -7.80 -16.33
CA ARG A 107 -1.48 -6.57 -15.80
C ARG A 107 -2.18 -5.79 -16.89
N THR A 108 -3.34 -5.25 -16.58
CA THR A 108 -4.03 -4.25 -17.39
C THR A 108 -3.50 -2.86 -17.05
N LEU A 109 -2.57 -2.36 -17.87
CA LEU A 109 -1.86 -1.11 -17.59
C LEU A 109 -2.32 0.01 -18.51
N PRO A 110 -2.61 1.22 -17.99
CA PRO A 110 -2.76 2.39 -18.82
C PRO A 110 -1.42 2.77 -19.47
N PRO A 111 -1.43 3.45 -20.61
CA PRO A 111 -0.20 3.98 -21.18
C PRO A 111 0.45 4.96 -20.20
N ARG A 112 1.79 4.90 -20.10
CA ARG A 112 2.54 5.85 -19.27
C ARG A 112 2.30 7.27 -19.76
N ARG A 113 1.85 8.15 -18.87
CA ARG A 113 1.60 9.56 -19.16
C ARG A 113 2.18 10.43 -18.05
N ILE A 114 2.85 11.51 -18.44
CA ILE A 114 3.19 12.64 -17.59
C ILE A 114 2.17 13.71 -17.91
N LEU A 115 1.31 14.05 -16.96
CA LEU A 115 0.26 15.05 -17.15
C LEU A 115 0.80 16.47 -17.01
N HIS A 116 1.71 16.69 -16.06
CA HIS A 116 2.40 17.95 -15.85
C HIS A 116 3.90 17.68 -15.84
N ALA A 117 4.59 18.13 -16.88
CA ALA A 117 6.05 18.03 -17.00
C ALA A 117 6.71 19.32 -16.52
N ASP A 118 7.79 19.19 -15.73
CA ASP A 118 8.66 20.31 -15.34
C ASP A 118 10.12 19.99 -15.68
N PRO A 119 10.54 20.27 -16.93
CA PRO A 119 11.93 20.04 -17.35
C PRO A 119 12.94 20.87 -16.57
N HIS A 120 12.58 22.06 -16.09
CA HIS A 120 13.46 22.92 -15.31
C HIS A 120 13.69 22.33 -13.93
N LEU A 121 12.65 21.79 -13.29
CA LEU A 121 12.80 21.04 -12.04
C LEU A 121 13.74 19.85 -12.27
N LEU A 122 13.47 18.99 -13.24
CA LEU A 122 14.29 17.81 -13.51
C LEU A 122 15.76 18.17 -13.77
N ALA A 123 16.01 19.20 -14.55
CA ALA A 123 17.38 19.68 -14.83
C ALA A 123 18.10 20.23 -13.60
N SER A 124 17.39 20.61 -12.56
CA SER A 124 17.93 21.12 -11.29
C SER A 124 18.29 20.04 -10.28
N LEU A 125 17.90 18.78 -10.53
CA LEU A 125 18.12 17.65 -9.64
C LEU A 125 19.42 16.91 -9.98
N ASP A 126 19.88 16.08 -9.03
CA ASP A 126 20.89 15.06 -9.35
C ASP A 126 20.35 14.15 -10.49
N PRO A 127 21.16 13.80 -11.50
CA PRO A 127 20.68 13.02 -12.65
C PRO A 127 20.05 11.66 -12.29
N ALA A 128 20.58 10.98 -11.25
CA ALA A 128 19.99 9.71 -10.81
C ALA A 128 18.63 9.93 -10.12
N ASP A 129 18.52 10.97 -9.31
CA ASP A 129 17.28 11.35 -8.65
C ASP A 129 16.20 11.79 -9.64
N ALA A 130 16.59 12.58 -10.63
CA ALA A 130 15.72 13.02 -11.71
C ALA A 130 15.16 11.82 -12.50
N THR A 131 16.00 10.80 -12.74
CA THR A 131 15.59 9.56 -13.43
C THR A 131 14.58 8.79 -12.60
N ASP A 132 14.89 8.49 -11.33
CA ASP A 132 14.01 7.74 -10.43
C ASP A 132 12.67 8.46 -10.23
N TYR A 133 12.71 9.79 -10.07
CA TYR A 133 11.51 10.60 -9.93
C TYR A 133 10.67 10.62 -11.20
N ALA A 134 11.28 10.91 -12.34
CA ALA A 134 10.57 11.01 -13.61
C ALA A 134 9.95 9.68 -14.05
N GLU A 135 10.47 8.53 -13.61
CA GLU A 135 9.90 7.22 -13.93
C GLU A 135 8.51 7.04 -13.33
N LEU A 136 8.27 7.57 -12.13
CA LEU A 136 7.02 7.35 -11.38
C LEU A 136 6.10 8.58 -11.35
N ALA A 137 6.65 9.79 -11.45
CA ALA A 137 5.88 11.01 -11.29
C ALA A 137 4.96 11.27 -12.49
N VAL A 138 3.67 11.37 -12.21
CA VAL A 138 2.62 11.79 -13.16
C VAL A 138 2.55 13.31 -13.20
N ILE A 139 2.76 13.96 -12.05
CA ILE A 139 2.80 15.40 -11.87
C ILE A 139 4.19 15.79 -11.40
N GLN A 140 4.98 16.40 -12.28
CA GLN A 140 6.28 16.93 -11.94
C GLN A 140 6.13 18.34 -11.41
N SER A 141 6.21 18.49 -10.10
CA SER A 141 6.18 19.78 -9.42
C SER A 141 7.13 19.77 -8.22
N ARG A 142 7.54 20.96 -7.76
CA ARG A 142 8.41 21.11 -6.59
C ARG A 142 7.85 20.37 -5.39
N GLY A 143 6.56 20.56 -5.06
CA GLY A 143 5.94 19.91 -3.92
C GLY A 143 5.82 18.39 -4.05
N ASN A 144 5.59 17.86 -5.28
CA ASN A 144 5.58 16.41 -5.52
C ASN A 144 6.99 15.83 -5.39
N TRP A 145 8.00 16.50 -5.96
CA TRP A 145 9.39 16.12 -5.80
C TRP A 145 9.82 16.08 -4.33
N GLU A 146 9.48 17.08 -3.54
CA GLU A 146 9.84 17.13 -2.12
C GLU A 146 9.27 15.93 -1.36
N ARG A 147 8.01 15.58 -1.61
CA ARG A 147 7.39 14.37 -1.03
C ARG A 147 8.10 13.09 -1.49
N PHE A 148 8.40 12.97 -2.79
CA PHE A 148 9.13 11.82 -3.33
C PHE A 148 10.54 11.72 -2.72
N ARG A 149 11.29 12.83 -2.69
CA ARG A 149 12.62 12.91 -2.11
C ARG A 149 12.64 12.45 -0.64
N ASP A 150 11.66 12.88 0.13
CA ASP A 150 11.64 12.63 1.58
C ASP A 150 11.06 11.23 1.91
N CYS A 151 10.12 10.75 1.13
CA CYS A 151 9.38 9.52 1.43
C CYS A 151 9.84 8.29 0.60
N ALA A 152 10.10 8.43 -0.70
CA ALA A 152 10.39 7.30 -1.57
C ALA A 152 11.89 7.09 -1.81
N LEU A 153 12.60 8.16 -2.15
CA LEU A 153 13.99 8.13 -2.59
C LEU A 153 14.95 7.47 -1.56
N PRO A 154 14.82 7.70 -0.25
CA PRO A 154 15.71 7.05 0.72
C PRO A 154 15.60 5.53 0.71
N GLY A 155 14.39 4.98 0.51
CA GLY A 155 14.18 3.54 0.39
C GLY A 155 14.76 2.98 -0.90
N LEU A 156 14.55 3.68 -2.03
CA LEU A 156 15.11 3.32 -3.34
C LEU A 156 16.65 3.24 -3.33
N ARG A 157 17.30 4.01 -2.46
CA ARG A 157 18.77 4.00 -2.29
C ARG A 157 19.28 2.94 -1.33
N ALA A 158 18.44 2.45 -0.40
CA ALA A 158 18.88 1.65 0.74
C ALA A 158 18.52 0.16 0.65
N PHE A 159 17.70 -0.29 -0.32
CA PHE A 159 17.29 -1.69 -0.36
C PHE A 159 18.42 -2.63 -0.79
N ASP A 160 18.41 -3.86 -0.26
CA ASP A 160 19.31 -4.93 -0.66
C ASP A 160 18.89 -5.49 -2.04
N ARG A 161 19.63 -5.11 -3.08
CA ARG A 161 19.37 -5.52 -4.47
C ARG A 161 19.36 -7.04 -4.64
N ARG A 162 20.18 -7.79 -3.87
CA ARG A 162 20.25 -9.25 -3.96
C ARG A 162 19.01 -9.90 -3.33
N ALA A 163 18.61 -9.43 -2.16
CA ALA A 163 17.41 -9.91 -1.49
C ALA A 163 16.15 -9.60 -2.31
N VAL A 164 16.00 -8.36 -2.74
CA VAL A 164 14.86 -7.94 -3.59
C VAL A 164 14.86 -8.68 -4.92
N GLY A 165 16.03 -8.92 -5.54
CA GLY A 165 16.12 -9.73 -6.76
C GLY A 165 15.62 -11.18 -6.58
N ARG A 166 15.90 -11.82 -5.41
CA ARG A 166 15.36 -13.15 -5.09
C ARG A 166 13.84 -13.13 -4.92
N ILE A 167 13.30 -12.11 -4.24
CA ILE A 167 11.86 -11.92 -4.06
C ILE A 167 11.19 -11.70 -5.43
N ALA A 168 11.73 -10.81 -6.25
CA ALA A 168 11.19 -10.50 -7.57
C ALA A 168 11.23 -11.70 -8.54
N GLY A 169 12.19 -12.59 -8.38
CA GLY A 169 12.27 -13.85 -9.15
C GLY A 169 11.20 -14.89 -8.78
N ASN A 170 10.55 -14.73 -7.62
CA ASN A 170 9.47 -15.59 -7.11
C ASN A 170 8.38 -14.67 -6.52
N TYR A 171 7.81 -13.82 -7.40
CA TYR A 171 6.97 -12.70 -6.97
C TYR A 171 5.50 -13.06 -6.72
N PRO A 172 4.83 -13.96 -7.47
CA PRO A 172 3.49 -14.41 -7.14
C PRO A 172 3.45 -15.11 -5.78
N LEU A 173 2.38 -14.90 -5.01
CA LEU A 173 2.06 -15.76 -3.88
C LEU A 173 1.61 -17.13 -4.39
N ALA A 174 1.90 -18.20 -3.65
CA ALA A 174 1.51 -19.56 -4.01
C ALA A 174 -0.01 -19.73 -4.10
N VAL A 175 -0.75 -18.98 -3.28
CA VAL A 175 -2.22 -18.94 -3.27
C VAL A 175 -2.67 -17.49 -3.15
N GLU A 176 -3.60 -17.07 -4.02
CA GLU A 176 -4.19 -15.73 -3.92
C GLU A 176 -4.93 -15.59 -2.58
N PRO A 177 -4.76 -14.47 -1.86
CA PRO A 177 -5.35 -14.29 -0.55
C PRO A 177 -6.87 -14.46 -0.53
N GLU A 178 -7.57 -13.97 -1.54
CA GLU A 178 -9.04 -14.04 -1.64
C GLU A 178 -9.57 -15.46 -1.87
N ASP A 179 -8.74 -16.37 -2.31
CA ASP A 179 -9.13 -17.79 -2.46
C ASP A 179 -9.04 -18.56 -1.13
N ARG A 180 -8.41 -17.95 -0.11
CA ARG A 180 -8.30 -18.48 1.26
C ARG A 180 -9.39 -17.95 2.20
N VAL A 181 -10.15 -16.94 1.78
CA VAL A 181 -11.15 -16.27 2.62
C VAL A 181 -12.51 -16.28 1.95
N SER A 182 -13.52 -16.79 2.64
CA SER A 182 -14.89 -16.78 2.12
C SER A 182 -15.53 -15.40 2.16
N SER A 183 -15.18 -14.57 3.16
CA SER A 183 -15.64 -13.19 3.29
C SER A 183 -14.76 -12.40 4.27
N PHE A 184 -14.65 -11.10 4.04
CA PHE A 184 -14.08 -10.15 4.98
C PHE A 184 -15.13 -9.11 5.36
N GLY A 185 -15.46 -9.03 6.65
CA GLY A 185 -16.54 -8.15 7.16
C GLY A 185 -16.10 -6.74 7.55
N GLY A 186 -14.79 -6.48 7.65
CA GLY A 186 -14.28 -5.15 7.96
C GLY A 186 -14.38 -4.18 6.78
N PRO A 187 -14.33 -2.84 7.02
CA PRO A 187 -14.29 -1.87 5.95
C PRO A 187 -12.99 -1.99 5.14
N VAL A 188 -13.13 -1.98 3.82
CA VAL A 188 -12.02 -1.96 2.87
C VAL A 188 -11.95 -0.59 2.22
N LEU A 189 -10.77 0.01 2.20
CA LEU A 189 -10.47 1.20 1.42
C LEU A 189 -9.51 0.82 0.30
N LEU A 190 -9.91 1.03 -0.95
CA LEU A 190 -9.05 0.87 -2.10
C LEU A 190 -8.86 2.21 -2.80
N ILE A 191 -7.61 2.65 -2.87
CA ILE A 191 -7.20 3.87 -3.58
C ILE A 191 -6.30 3.48 -4.73
N ALA A 192 -6.70 3.81 -5.95
CA ALA A 192 -5.94 3.59 -7.17
C ALA A 192 -5.59 4.91 -7.85
N GLY A 193 -4.47 4.97 -8.55
CA GLY A 193 -4.13 6.08 -9.43
C GLY A 193 -4.60 5.82 -10.86
N ARG A 194 -5.28 6.76 -11.50
CA ARG A 194 -5.75 6.62 -12.89
C ARG A 194 -4.59 6.41 -13.87
N GLN A 195 -3.43 7.00 -13.58
CA GLN A 195 -2.24 6.92 -14.41
C GLN A 195 -1.20 5.92 -13.87
N ASP A 196 -1.62 4.97 -13.04
CA ASP A 196 -0.73 3.94 -12.51
C ASP A 196 -0.33 2.94 -13.61
N HIS A 197 0.83 3.19 -14.22
CA HIS A 197 1.41 2.34 -15.26
C HIS A 197 2.25 1.19 -14.70
N VAL A 198 2.32 1.06 -13.37
CA VAL A 198 3.09 0.00 -12.69
C VAL A 198 2.22 -1.22 -12.38
N VAL A 199 1.06 -1.01 -11.78
CA VAL A 199 0.13 -2.09 -11.41
C VAL A 199 -1.24 -1.97 -12.05
N GLY A 200 -1.57 -0.82 -12.65
CA GLY A 200 -2.86 -0.54 -13.28
C GLY A 200 -3.98 -0.33 -12.26
N PHE A 201 -5.04 0.36 -12.67
CA PHE A 201 -6.21 0.59 -11.80
C PHE A 201 -7.37 -0.38 -12.09
N GLU A 202 -7.46 -0.92 -13.32
CA GLU A 202 -8.56 -1.78 -13.72
C GLU A 202 -8.54 -3.12 -12.98
N ASP A 203 -7.37 -3.74 -12.83
CA ASP A 203 -7.19 -4.95 -12.04
C ASP A 203 -7.57 -4.73 -10.57
N GLN A 204 -7.31 -3.53 -10.04
CA GLN A 204 -7.66 -3.14 -8.68
C GLN A 204 -9.18 -2.98 -8.53
N LEU A 205 -9.88 -2.43 -9.53
CA LEU A 205 -11.34 -2.35 -9.54
C LEU A 205 -11.99 -3.74 -9.56
N ALA A 206 -11.42 -4.68 -10.32
CA ALA A 206 -11.87 -6.06 -10.34
C ALA A 206 -11.72 -6.73 -8.96
N LEU A 207 -10.60 -6.47 -8.25
CA LEU A 207 -10.40 -6.96 -6.89
C LEU A 207 -11.45 -6.41 -5.92
N ALA A 208 -11.82 -5.15 -6.03
CA ALA A 208 -12.79 -4.51 -5.13
C ALA A 208 -14.12 -5.26 -5.06
N GLY A 209 -14.54 -5.88 -6.18
CA GLY A 209 -15.74 -6.71 -6.23
C GLY A 209 -15.71 -7.98 -5.36
N ARG A 210 -14.54 -8.37 -4.85
CA ARG A 210 -14.38 -9.51 -3.92
C ARG A 210 -14.69 -9.13 -2.46
N TYR A 211 -14.85 -7.84 -2.15
CA TYR A 211 -15.12 -7.32 -0.81
C TYR A 211 -16.50 -6.68 -0.71
N GLY A 212 -17.33 -7.17 0.22
CA GLY A 212 -18.71 -6.71 0.37
C GLY A 212 -18.84 -5.30 0.95
N ASN A 213 -17.82 -4.78 1.66
CA ASN A 213 -17.79 -3.45 2.25
C ASN A 213 -16.52 -2.72 1.80
N CYS A 214 -16.49 -2.28 0.54
CA CYS A 214 -15.32 -1.66 -0.08
C CYS A 214 -15.63 -0.27 -0.61
N THR A 215 -14.99 0.73 -0.03
CA THR A 215 -14.91 2.08 -0.61
C THR A 215 -13.78 2.11 -1.62
N VAL A 216 -14.10 2.43 -2.87
CA VAL A 216 -13.13 2.50 -3.97
C VAL A 216 -13.00 3.93 -4.47
N SER A 217 -11.78 4.39 -4.64
CA SER A 217 -11.49 5.68 -5.28
C SER A 217 -10.38 5.53 -6.31
N VAL A 218 -10.65 5.94 -7.55
CA VAL A 218 -9.65 6.07 -8.61
C VAL A 218 -9.33 7.55 -8.73
N LEU A 219 -8.15 7.94 -8.24
CA LEU A 219 -7.74 9.33 -8.22
C LEU A 219 -7.22 9.76 -9.59
N GLU A 220 -7.78 10.85 -10.09
CA GLU A 220 -7.25 11.53 -11.28
C GLU A 220 -5.91 12.21 -10.93
N GLU A 221 -5.07 12.42 -11.94
CA GLU A 221 -3.76 13.03 -11.78
C GLU A 221 -2.89 12.30 -10.74
N ALA A 222 -3.02 10.97 -10.68
CA ALA A 222 -2.30 10.11 -9.74
C ALA A 222 -1.79 8.85 -10.43
N GLY A 223 -0.53 8.53 -10.17
CA GLY A 223 0.14 7.31 -10.61
C GLY A 223 0.25 6.28 -9.47
N HIS A 224 1.33 5.50 -9.52
CA HIS A 224 1.59 4.44 -8.55
C HIS A 224 1.79 4.94 -7.11
N ASN A 225 2.26 6.15 -6.95
CA ASN A 225 2.40 6.83 -5.67
C ASN A 225 1.24 7.82 -5.44
N ALA A 226 0.00 7.36 -5.58
CA ALA A 226 -1.20 8.19 -5.50
C ALA A 226 -1.26 9.09 -4.25
N HIS A 227 -0.70 8.64 -3.13
CA HIS A 227 -0.61 9.41 -1.88
C HIS A 227 0.42 10.55 -1.94
N LEU A 228 1.42 10.46 -2.82
CA LEU A 228 2.37 11.53 -3.08
C LEU A 228 1.82 12.51 -4.12
N ASP A 229 1.06 11.99 -5.10
CA ASP A 229 0.48 12.80 -6.16
C ASP A 229 -0.74 13.60 -5.65
N GLN A 230 -1.63 12.94 -4.91
CA GLN A 230 -2.89 13.50 -4.39
C GLN A 230 -2.99 13.36 -2.85
N PRO A 231 -2.09 13.99 -2.07
CA PRO A 231 -2.03 13.79 -0.61
C PRO A 231 -3.30 14.21 0.11
N GLY A 232 -3.95 15.28 -0.34
CA GLY A 232 -5.19 15.77 0.27
C GLY A 232 -6.36 14.80 0.10
N GLN A 233 -6.56 14.29 -1.13
CA GLN A 233 -7.63 13.33 -1.41
C GLN A 233 -7.36 12.00 -0.71
N THR A 234 -6.13 11.51 -0.76
CA THR A 234 -5.73 10.29 -0.04
C THR A 234 -5.96 10.43 1.47
N GLY A 235 -5.60 11.59 2.04
CA GLY A 235 -5.81 11.86 3.46
C GLY A 235 -7.28 11.84 3.86
N ALA A 236 -8.16 12.48 3.08
CA ALA A 236 -9.59 12.51 3.36
C ALA A 236 -10.23 11.10 3.29
N LEU A 237 -9.85 10.29 2.29
CA LEU A 237 -10.30 8.91 2.16
C LEU A 237 -9.83 8.04 3.33
N LEU A 238 -8.58 8.20 3.74
CA LEU A 238 -8.01 7.49 4.88
C LEU A 238 -8.72 7.87 6.18
N ASP A 239 -9.02 9.15 6.37
CA ASP A 239 -9.75 9.65 7.55
C ASP A 239 -11.15 9.03 7.64
N GLY A 240 -11.88 8.96 6.52
CA GLY A 240 -13.19 8.31 6.45
C GLY A 240 -13.11 6.81 6.81
N TRP A 241 -12.15 6.09 6.25
CA TRP A 241 -11.94 4.67 6.54
C TRP A 241 -11.61 4.40 8.02
N LEU A 242 -10.84 5.29 8.67
CA LEU A 242 -10.56 5.20 10.09
C LEU A 242 -11.84 5.43 10.91
N ALA A 243 -12.69 6.38 10.50
CA ALA A 243 -13.98 6.65 11.16
C ALA A 243 -14.89 5.41 11.11
N ASP A 244 -15.00 4.76 9.97
CA ASP A 244 -15.81 3.55 9.80
C ASP A 244 -15.40 2.44 10.80
N MET A 245 -14.09 2.27 11.03
CA MET A 245 -13.61 1.29 12.01
C MET A 245 -13.88 1.71 13.46
N GLU A 246 -13.81 2.99 13.76
CA GLU A 246 -14.08 3.52 15.10
C GLU A 246 -15.56 3.42 15.46
N ASP A 247 -16.47 3.62 14.49
CA ASP A 247 -17.91 3.47 14.69
C ASP A 247 -18.31 2.01 14.95
N ILE A 248 -17.68 1.04 14.28
CA ILE A 248 -17.88 -0.39 14.56
C ILE A 248 -17.45 -0.76 16.00
N ARG A 249 -16.45 -0.06 16.55
CA ARG A 249 -15.97 -0.27 17.92
C ARG A 249 -16.88 0.27 19.01
N ARG A 250 -17.78 1.22 18.70
CA ARG A 250 -18.64 1.83 19.71
C ARG A 250 -19.68 0.83 20.21
N PRO A 251 -19.80 0.56 21.53
CA PRO A 251 -20.85 -0.29 22.05
C PRO A 251 -22.22 0.34 21.73
N GLY A 252 -23.01 -0.30 20.90
CA GLY A 252 -24.36 0.14 20.49
C GLY A 252 -24.63 0.27 19.01
N ALA A 253 -23.63 0.22 18.12
CA ALA A 253 -23.82 0.35 16.67
C ALA A 253 -24.37 -0.91 15.98
N ALA A 254 -24.42 -2.03 16.66
CA ALA A 254 -24.89 -3.33 16.12
C ALA A 254 -26.41 -3.42 15.88
N GLY A 255 -27.19 -2.38 16.20
CA GLY A 255 -28.68 -2.39 16.18
C GLY A 255 -29.35 -1.58 15.06
N ALA A 256 -28.66 -0.76 14.29
CA ALA A 256 -29.29 0.25 13.43
C ALA A 256 -29.43 -0.12 11.94
N HIS A 257 -28.93 -1.27 11.50
CA HIS A 257 -29.03 -1.67 10.09
C HIS A 257 -29.76 -3.02 9.91
N ARG A 258 -30.99 -3.14 10.41
CA ARG A 258 -31.98 -4.11 9.94
C ARG A 258 -33.39 -3.52 10.06
N ALA A 259 -33.87 -2.95 9.01
CA ALA A 259 -35.29 -2.90 8.66
C ALA A 259 -35.45 -2.49 7.19
N PRO A 260 -36.53 -2.93 6.52
CA PRO A 260 -36.53 -3.73 5.31
C PRO A 260 -36.43 -2.89 4.04
#